data_64bad10c5705aba22074c0ecbb475733
#
_entry.id   64bad10c5705aba22074c0ecbb475733
#
_cell.length_a   1.000
_cell.length_b   1.000
_cell.length_c   1.000
_cell.angle_alpha   90.00
_cell.angle_beta   90.00
_cell.angle_gamma   90.00
#
_symmetry.space_group_name_H-M   'P 1'
#
loop_
_entity.id
_entity.type
_entity.pdbx_description
1 polymer ?
#
loop_
_entity_poly.entity_id
_entity_poly.type
_entity_poly.pdbx_seq_one_letter_code
_entity_poly.pdbx_strand_id
1 'polypeptide(L)'
;MDNKIPNIYLLLFTLYWAQGLPVGFMTHALPVLLRAEGVSLAKIGGFGLLMLPWALKALWAPWIDQRHRFRFWILWTQFFSIILLIILANLSISNLQQLTQLYVFFIVLFLLNSAGATQDIATDGLAVHLLHNHQQHWGNALQVIGSRLGFIVGGGAMLWAVGILGWYTSFLGLAVLIVLNTIPILFYRQHSVSFNHLKSNTISQRSWRIYFDYFIKQKQQLMWLLVLLSFKIADGLLGPMSKTMMVDLGLSLSQIGLFISILGAVAALIGACVAAGMLRFLRRDQALIWLSSMKLFSLLGMVWLAIELQSQHVVSHFLIYLLHAFEEFCSAMLLVVIFTLIMQYCRMEYAATDFTLQVSVMALMNGFFYFLGGIITQYIGYSKMSSCVVLIGFISLYLIFKWKNGYMK
;
A
#
# COMPACT_ATOMS: atom_id res chain seq x y z
N MET A 1 15.47 -30.97 19.95
CA MET A 1 14.95 -29.65 20.34
C MET A 1 14.21 -29.11 19.12
N ASP A 2 12.91 -29.30 19.09
CA ASP A 2 12.05 -28.81 18.01
C ASP A 2 12.14 -27.30 17.95
N ASN A 3 12.84 -26.77 16.95
CA ASN A 3 12.85 -25.35 16.63
C ASN A 3 11.44 -24.98 16.17
N LYS A 4 10.57 -24.56 17.10
CA LYS A 4 9.28 -23.95 16.76
C LYS A 4 9.56 -22.72 15.90
N ILE A 5 9.49 -22.89 14.58
CA ILE A 5 9.44 -21.78 13.64
C ILE A 5 8.21 -20.97 14.06
N PRO A 6 8.33 -19.68 14.42
CA PRO A 6 7.16 -18.88 14.72
C PRO A 6 6.19 -18.99 13.54
N ASN A 7 4.90 -19.01 13.81
CA ASN A 7 3.89 -19.12 12.76
C ASN A 7 4.16 -18.06 11.69
N ILE A 8 4.50 -18.51 10.46
CA ILE A 8 4.89 -17.64 9.34
C ILE A 8 3.82 -16.55 9.10
N TYR A 9 2.57 -16.91 9.25
CA TYR A 9 1.46 -15.98 9.06
C TYR A 9 1.43 -14.89 10.15
N LEU A 10 1.67 -15.26 11.42
CA LEU A 10 1.78 -14.29 12.51
C LEU A 10 2.98 -13.37 12.30
N LEU A 11 4.13 -13.92 11.90
CA LEU A 11 5.33 -13.15 11.58
C LEU A 11 5.05 -12.12 10.50
N LEU A 12 4.50 -12.52 9.36
CA LEU A 12 4.20 -11.62 8.25
C LEU A 12 3.15 -10.58 8.63
N PHE A 13 2.09 -10.99 9.32
CA PHE A 13 1.05 -10.09 9.80
C PHE A 13 1.63 -8.96 10.67
N THR A 14 2.44 -9.30 11.69
CA THR A 14 3.02 -8.29 12.59
C THR A 14 3.97 -7.35 11.85
N LEU A 15 4.73 -7.85 10.88
CA LEU A 15 5.64 -7.02 10.08
C LEU A 15 4.87 -6.02 9.20
N TYR A 16 3.83 -6.45 8.50
CA TYR A 16 2.99 -5.57 7.68
C TYR A 16 2.16 -4.59 8.52
N TRP A 17 1.71 -5.03 9.71
CA TRP A 17 1.03 -4.14 10.64
C TRP A 17 1.96 -3.03 11.13
N ALA A 18 3.19 -3.36 11.54
CA ALA A 18 4.19 -2.39 11.98
C ALA A 18 4.48 -1.31 10.92
N GLN A 19 4.52 -1.69 9.64
CA GLN A 19 4.72 -0.76 8.51
C GLN A 19 3.52 0.17 8.31
N GLY A 20 2.32 -0.34 8.53
CA GLY A 20 1.09 0.43 8.37
C GLY A 20 0.92 1.54 9.41
N LEU A 21 1.50 1.40 10.62
CA LEU A 21 1.36 2.37 11.70
C LEU A 21 1.89 3.76 11.34
N PRO A 22 3.18 3.93 10.92
CA PRO A 22 3.71 5.25 10.55
C PRO A 22 3.02 5.82 9.31
N VAL A 23 2.72 4.98 8.32
CA VAL A 23 2.04 5.41 7.08
C VAL A 23 0.64 5.92 7.39
N GLY A 24 -0.11 5.21 8.25
CA GLY A 24 -1.43 5.63 8.71
C GLY A 24 -1.38 6.99 9.41
N PHE A 25 -0.40 7.20 10.30
CA PHE A 25 -0.17 8.50 10.93
C PHE A 25 0.04 9.60 9.89
N MET A 26 0.97 9.41 8.96
CA MET A 26 1.35 10.45 7.99
C MET A 26 0.26 10.76 6.97
N THR A 27 -0.55 9.78 6.59
CA THR A 27 -1.59 9.97 5.56
C THR A 27 -2.93 10.42 6.11
N HIS A 28 -3.24 10.09 7.36
CA HIS A 28 -4.56 10.34 7.93
C HIS A 28 -4.53 11.29 9.14
N ALA A 29 -3.64 11.08 10.12
CA ALA A 29 -3.59 11.89 11.33
C ALA A 29 -2.84 13.21 11.13
N LEU A 30 -1.67 13.15 10.51
CA LEU A 30 -0.77 14.29 10.37
C LEU A 30 -1.40 15.53 9.70
N PRO A 31 -2.11 15.43 8.56
CA PRO A 31 -2.71 16.60 7.93
C PRO A 31 -3.71 17.31 8.84
N VAL A 32 -4.49 16.55 9.61
CA VAL A 32 -5.48 17.09 10.56
C VAL A 32 -4.78 17.81 11.71
N LEU A 33 -3.75 17.19 12.29
CA LEU A 33 -2.98 17.78 13.40
C LEU A 33 -2.26 19.06 12.97
N LEU A 34 -1.60 19.06 11.81
CA LEU A 34 -0.95 20.25 11.26
C LEU A 34 -1.96 21.38 11.01
N ARG A 35 -3.16 21.04 10.54
CA ARG A 35 -4.21 22.02 10.32
C ARG A 35 -4.73 22.62 11.61
N ALA A 36 -4.91 21.80 12.64
CA ALA A 36 -5.32 22.24 13.99
C ALA A 36 -4.29 23.19 14.61
N GLU A 37 -3.01 23.00 14.35
CA GLU A 37 -1.92 23.91 14.78
C GLU A 37 -1.75 25.16 13.87
N GLY A 38 -2.66 25.40 12.93
CA GLY A 38 -2.66 26.59 12.09
C GLY A 38 -1.66 26.55 10.93
N VAL A 39 -1.07 25.40 10.60
CA VAL A 39 -0.17 25.27 9.45
C VAL A 39 -0.96 25.48 8.15
N SER A 40 -0.40 26.24 7.21
CA SER A 40 -1.04 26.55 5.94
C SER A 40 -1.22 25.30 5.06
N LEU A 41 -2.30 25.27 4.28
CA LEU A 41 -2.60 24.13 3.36
C LEU A 41 -1.48 23.86 2.38
N ALA A 42 -0.78 24.89 1.90
CA ALA A 42 0.37 24.75 1.00
C ALA A 42 1.52 23.97 1.68
N LYS A 43 1.83 24.28 2.95
CA LYS A 43 2.85 23.54 3.72
C LYS A 43 2.39 22.12 4.00
N ILE A 44 1.11 21.91 4.34
CA ILE A 44 0.54 20.56 4.54
C ILE A 44 0.66 19.73 3.25
N GLY A 45 0.37 20.32 2.09
CA GLY A 45 0.57 19.67 0.79
C GLY A 45 2.03 19.25 0.55
N GLY A 46 3.00 20.05 1.01
CA GLY A 46 4.43 19.72 0.96
C GLY A 46 4.77 18.42 1.72
N PHE A 47 4.00 18.06 2.75
CA PHE A 47 4.19 16.78 3.45
C PHE A 47 3.83 15.55 2.60
N GLY A 48 3.18 15.71 1.44
CA GLY A 48 3.04 14.65 0.44
C GLY A 48 4.38 14.09 -0.04
N LEU A 49 5.46 14.87 0.01
CA LEU A 49 6.82 14.42 -0.28
C LEU A 49 7.32 13.33 0.69
N LEU A 50 6.70 13.17 1.85
CA LEU A 50 6.99 12.06 2.77
C LEU A 50 6.72 10.68 2.12
N MET A 51 5.91 10.60 1.07
CA MET A 51 5.66 9.36 0.35
C MET A 51 6.71 9.02 -0.71
N LEU A 52 7.67 9.93 -1.00
CA LEU A 52 8.73 9.67 -1.97
C LEU A 52 9.55 8.40 -1.69
N PRO A 53 9.94 8.07 -0.44
CA PRO A 53 10.66 6.83 -0.18
C PRO A 53 9.92 5.58 -0.64
N TRP A 54 8.59 5.55 -0.51
CA TRP A 54 7.75 4.43 -0.96
C TRP A 54 7.71 4.30 -2.49
N ALA A 55 7.71 5.42 -3.20
CA ALA A 55 7.73 5.43 -4.66
C ALA A 55 9.11 5.04 -5.22
N LEU A 56 10.18 5.48 -4.54
CA LEU A 56 11.56 5.33 -5.01
C LEU A 56 12.29 4.11 -4.42
N LYS A 57 11.65 3.35 -3.52
CA LYS A 57 12.30 2.23 -2.79
C LYS A 57 12.94 1.19 -3.72
N ALA A 58 12.48 1.04 -4.97
CA ALA A 58 13.12 0.18 -5.95
C ALA A 58 14.59 0.54 -6.20
N LEU A 59 14.98 1.82 -6.01
CA LEU A 59 16.35 2.26 -6.26
C LEU A 59 17.40 1.63 -5.32
N TRP A 60 17.01 1.23 -4.11
CA TRP A 60 17.93 0.59 -3.16
C TRP A 60 17.56 -0.88 -2.84
N ALA A 61 16.48 -1.41 -3.40
CA ALA A 61 16.08 -2.80 -3.20
C ALA A 61 17.18 -3.83 -3.57
N PRO A 62 17.97 -3.65 -4.66
CA PRO A 62 19.07 -4.57 -4.97
C PRO A 62 20.13 -4.68 -3.88
N TRP A 63 20.31 -3.64 -3.08
CA TRP A 63 21.27 -3.63 -1.99
C TRP A 63 20.86 -4.57 -0.85
N ILE A 64 19.56 -4.69 -0.64
CA ILE A 64 18.96 -5.57 0.37
C ILE A 64 19.06 -7.03 -0.08
N ASP A 65 18.75 -7.29 -1.36
CA ASP A 65 18.86 -8.63 -1.95
C ASP A 65 20.30 -9.16 -1.94
N GLN A 66 21.28 -8.35 -2.35
CA GLN A 66 22.69 -8.77 -2.41
C GLN A 66 23.23 -9.31 -1.08
N ARG A 67 22.68 -8.85 0.03
CA ARG A 67 23.11 -9.26 1.38
C ARG A 67 22.30 -10.42 1.94
N HIS A 68 21.17 -10.78 1.35
CA HIS A 68 20.24 -11.85 1.76
C HIS A 68 19.99 -11.94 3.28
N ARG A 69 20.11 -10.82 4.00
CA ARG A 69 19.94 -10.72 5.45
C ARG A 69 18.65 -9.96 5.80
N PHE A 70 17.51 -10.43 5.31
CA PHE A 70 16.22 -9.76 5.51
C PHE A 70 15.90 -9.51 6.98
N ARG A 71 16.16 -10.51 7.86
CA ARG A 71 15.97 -10.35 9.31
C ARG A 71 16.81 -9.19 9.87
N PHE A 72 18.06 -9.03 9.44
CA PHE A 72 18.91 -7.91 9.88
C PHE A 72 18.33 -6.57 9.48
N TRP A 73 17.90 -6.41 8.23
CA TRP A 73 17.31 -5.19 7.72
C TRP A 73 16.01 -4.84 8.45
N ILE A 74 15.13 -5.81 8.70
CA ILE A 74 13.87 -5.63 9.42
C ILE A 74 14.15 -5.16 10.85
N LEU A 75 15.02 -5.83 11.59
CA LEU A 75 15.35 -5.46 12.98
C LEU A 75 16.00 -4.08 13.06
N TRP A 76 16.92 -3.77 12.14
CA TRP A 76 17.58 -2.47 12.10
C TRP A 76 16.60 -1.33 11.81
N THR A 77 15.73 -1.50 10.84
CA THR A 77 14.74 -0.48 10.48
C THR A 77 13.68 -0.30 11.56
N GLN A 78 13.21 -1.37 12.20
CA GLN A 78 12.29 -1.25 13.35
C GLN A 78 12.94 -0.55 14.54
N PHE A 79 14.18 -0.91 14.88
CA PHE A 79 14.94 -0.23 15.94
C PHE A 79 15.09 1.27 15.65
N PHE A 80 15.45 1.61 14.41
CA PHE A 80 15.57 3.01 13.97
C PHE A 80 14.22 3.74 14.01
N SER A 81 13.14 3.08 13.60
CA SER A 81 11.79 3.63 13.68
C SER A 81 11.36 3.91 15.13
N ILE A 82 11.69 3.02 16.08
CA ILE A 82 11.42 3.23 17.51
C ILE A 82 12.14 4.48 18.01
N ILE A 83 13.42 4.66 17.69
CA ILE A 83 14.18 5.84 18.06
C ILE A 83 13.55 7.11 17.48
N LEU A 84 13.19 7.10 16.20
CA LEU A 84 12.54 8.24 15.55
C LEU A 84 11.18 8.58 16.16
N LEU A 85 10.38 7.59 16.56
CA LEU A 85 9.12 7.81 17.26
C LEU A 85 9.34 8.40 18.66
N ILE A 86 10.38 7.99 19.38
CA ILE A 86 10.74 8.58 20.68
C ILE A 86 11.21 10.04 20.46
N ILE A 87 11.95 10.34 19.40
CA ILE A 87 12.33 11.71 19.05
C ILE A 87 11.07 12.54 18.74
N LEU A 88 10.13 12.01 17.93
CA LEU A 88 8.86 12.67 17.62
C LEU A 88 8.01 12.92 18.87
N ALA A 89 8.02 12.00 19.83
CA ALA A 89 7.34 12.17 21.11
C ALA A 89 7.84 13.42 21.86
N ASN A 90 9.15 13.72 21.78
CA ASN A 90 9.77 14.85 22.46
C ASN A 90 9.73 16.16 21.65
N LEU A 91 9.30 16.13 20.40
CA LEU A 91 9.12 17.35 19.60
C LEU A 91 7.80 18.02 20.00
N SER A 92 7.86 19.33 20.28
CA SER A 92 6.64 20.09 20.60
C SER A 92 5.87 20.43 19.33
N ILE A 93 4.62 19.98 19.25
CA ILE A 93 3.72 20.29 18.14
C ILE A 93 3.31 21.77 18.13
N SER A 94 3.20 22.41 19.31
CA SER A 94 2.75 23.82 19.47
C SER A 94 3.62 24.84 18.76
N ASN A 95 4.84 24.49 18.42
CA ASN A 95 5.79 25.39 17.78
C ASN A 95 6.01 25.12 16.27
N LEU A 96 5.17 24.27 15.64
CA LEU A 96 5.31 23.90 14.22
C LEU A 96 5.04 25.07 13.25
N GLN A 97 4.55 26.21 13.76
CA GLN A 97 4.49 27.44 12.96
C GLN A 97 5.89 28.01 12.67
N GLN A 98 6.87 27.76 13.55
CA GLN A 98 8.26 28.12 13.34
C GLN A 98 8.89 27.24 12.25
N LEU A 99 9.47 27.88 11.24
CA LEU A 99 9.98 27.19 10.06
C LEU A 99 11.04 26.14 10.39
N THR A 100 11.94 26.45 11.34
CA THR A 100 12.99 25.53 11.76
C THR A 100 12.44 24.25 12.39
N GLN A 101 11.45 24.38 13.26
CA GLN A 101 10.83 23.20 13.91
C GLN A 101 10.01 22.36 12.92
N LEU A 102 9.35 23.02 11.97
CA LEU A 102 8.63 22.35 10.89
C LEU A 102 9.60 21.52 10.01
N TYR A 103 10.78 22.04 9.69
CA TYR A 103 11.80 21.30 8.95
C TYR A 103 12.36 20.11 9.73
N VAL A 104 12.68 20.29 11.00
CA VAL A 104 13.16 19.19 11.86
C VAL A 104 12.09 18.08 11.92
N PHE A 105 10.84 18.45 12.14
CA PHE A 105 9.72 17.52 12.17
C PHE A 105 9.57 16.79 10.82
N PHE A 106 9.63 17.50 9.71
CA PHE A 106 9.60 16.92 8.37
C PHE A 106 10.75 15.91 8.15
N ILE A 107 11.97 16.27 8.53
CA ILE A 107 13.16 15.40 8.35
C ILE A 107 12.98 14.10 9.16
N VAL A 108 12.56 14.19 10.42
CA VAL A 108 12.35 13.01 11.27
C VAL A 108 11.26 12.10 10.68
N LEU A 109 10.16 12.67 10.19
CA LEU A 109 9.11 11.92 9.50
C LEU A 109 9.60 11.30 8.18
N PHE A 110 10.41 12.02 7.41
CA PHE A 110 10.99 11.52 6.17
C PHE A 110 11.92 10.33 6.42
N LEU A 111 12.75 10.41 7.47
CA LEU A 111 13.62 9.31 7.91
C LEU A 111 12.78 8.10 8.37
N LEU A 112 11.68 8.34 9.11
CA LEU A 112 10.76 7.28 9.56
C LEU A 112 10.11 6.58 8.36
N ASN A 113 9.69 7.34 7.35
CA ASN A 113 9.16 6.77 6.10
C ASN A 113 10.23 6.00 5.30
N SER A 114 11.45 6.51 5.27
CA SER A 114 12.57 5.82 4.61
C SER A 114 12.90 4.48 5.29
N ALA A 115 12.84 4.45 6.62
CA ALA A 115 12.98 3.22 7.40
C ALA A 115 11.83 2.25 7.10
N GLY A 116 10.58 2.73 7.06
CA GLY A 116 9.40 1.93 6.71
C GLY A 116 9.48 1.36 5.29
N ALA A 117 9.85 2.16 4.30
CA ALA A 117 10.04 1.71 2.92
C ALA A 117 11.17 0.68 2.79
N THR A 118 12.25 0.82 3.57
CA THR A 118 13.35 -0.15 3.60
C THR A 118 12.95 -1.45 4.30
N GLN A 119 12.19 -1.36 5.38
CA GLN A 119 11.60 -2.53 6.05
C GLN A 119 10.68 -3.30 5.09
N ASP A 120 9.86 -2.60 4.32
CA ASP A 120 8.92 -3.19 3.37
C ASP A 120 9.64 -4.04 2.30
N ILE A 121 10.73 -3.51 1.71
CA ILE A 121 11.57 -4.28 0.79
C ILE A 121 12.04 -5.59 1.42
N ALA A 122 12.54 -5.52 2.66
CA ALA A 122 13.06 -6.69 3.35
C ALA A 122 11.95 -7.67 3.75
N THR A 123 10.78 -7.17 4.13
CA THR A 123 9.61 -7.98 4.49
C THR A 123 9.04 -8.69 3.26
N ASP A 124 8.90 -8.00 2.14
CA ASP A 124 8.43 -8.58 0.88
C ASP A 124 9.40 -9.64 0.35
N GLY A 125 10.71 -9.36 0.41
CA GLY A 125 11.74 -10.34 0.07
C GLY A 125 11.70 -11.57 0.97
N LEU A 126 11.51 -11.38 2.28
CA LEU A 126 11.34 -12.47 3.24
C LEU A 126 10.07 -13.27 2.95
N ALA A 127 8.95 -12.61 2.65
CA ALA A 127 7.68 -13.26 2.33
C ALA A 127 7.78 -14.13 1.07
N VAL A 128 8.44 -13.66 0.01
CA VAL A 128 8.68 -14.45 -1.21
C VAL A 128 9.49 -15.71 -0.91
N HIS A 129 10.47 -15.64 -0.01
CA HIS A 129 11.29 -16.79 0.37
C HIS A 129 10.58 -17.80 1.29
N LEU A 130 9.71 -17.31 2.17
CA LEU A 130 9.02 -18.15 3.16
C LEU A 130 7.77 -18.83 2.64
N LEU A 131 7.05 -18.16 1.73
CA LEU A 131 5.73 -18.62 1.30
C LEU A 131 5.84 -19.53 0.08
N HIS A 132 5.48 -20.79 0.27
CA HIS A 132 5.28 -21.72 -0.84
C HIS A 132 4.07 -21.29 -1.68
N ASN A 133 4.00 -21.73 -2.94
CA ASN A 133 2.98 -21.35 -3.90
C ASN A 133 1.54 -21.41 -3.37
N HIS A 134 1.23 -22.45 -2.57
CA HIS A 134 -0.10 -22.65 -1.96
C HIS A 134 -0.34 -21.77 -0.70
N GLN A 135 0.67 -21.07 -0.20
CA GLN A 135 0.58 -20.18 0.98
C GLN A 135 0.56 -18.70 0.60
N GLN A 136 0.99 -18.35 -0.62
CA GLN A 136 1.15 -16.96 -1.06
C GLN A 136 -0.15 -16.14 -0.97
N HIS A 137 -1.29 -16.74 -1.30
CA HIS A 137 -2.57 -16.04 -1.23
C HIS A 137 -2.96 -15.64 0.21
N TRP A 138 -2.69 -16.50 1.20
CA TRP A 138 -2.89 -16.14 2.61
C TRP A 138 -1.88 -15.11 3.10
N GLY A 139 -0.60 -15.24 2.73
CA GLY A 139 0.43 -14.27 3.06
C GLY A 139 0.11 -12.88 2.53
N ASN A 140 -0.35 -12.78 1.28
CA ASN A 140 -0.74 -11.51 0.67
C ASN A 140 -2.05 -10.94 1.23
N ALA A 141 -2.99 -11.80 1.64
CA ALA A 141 -4.16 -11.32 2.38
C ALA A 141 -3.74 -10.69 3.72
N LEU A 142 -2.83 -11.32 4.46
CA LEU A 142 -2.29 -10.78 5.71
C LEU A 142 -1.50 -9.49 5.49
N GLN A 143 -0.81 -9.34 4.35
CA GLN A 143 -0.19 -8.09 3.95
C GLN A 143 -1.23 -6.95 3.85
N VAL A 144 -2.31 -7.19 3.12
CA VAL A 144 -3.39 -6.20 2.97
C VAL A 144 -4.06 -5.92 4.32
N ILE A 145 -4.42 -6.95 5.08
CA ILE A 145 -5.07 -6.83 6.39
C ILE A 145 -4.17 -6.09 7.38
N GLY A 146 -2.92 -6.50 7.52
CA GLY A 146 -1.96 -5.90 8.43
C GLY A 146 -1.74 -4.43 8.13
N SER A 147 -1.51 -4.08 6.85
CA SER A 147 -1.34 -2.69 6.41
C SER A 147 -2.58 -1.84 6.70
N ARG A 148 -3.79 -2.34 6.41
CA ARG A 148 -5.05 -1.61 6.66
C ARG A 148 -5.31 -1.40 8.15
N LEU A 149 -5.07 -2.41 9.00
CA LEU A 149 -5.14 -2.26 10.46
C LEU A 149 -4.12 -1.23 10.96
N GLY A 150 -2.90 -1.23 10.40
CA GLY A 150 -1.89 -0.23 10.70
C GLY A 150 -2.37 1.18 10.35
N PHE A 151 -3.04 1.37 9.21
CA PHE A 151 -3.61 2.67 8.83
C PHE A 151 -4.73 3.13 9.76
N ILE A 152 -5.59 2.21 10.23
CA ILE A 152 -6.64 2.54 11.19
C ILE A 152 -6.04 2.98 12.53
N VAL A 153 -5.07 2.22 13.04
CA VAL A 153 -4.44 2.49 14.34
C VAL A 153 -3.53 3.73 14.26
N GLY A 154 -2.64 3.79 13.28
CA GLY A 154 -1.74 4.94 13.09
C GLY A 154 -2.46 6.22 12.67
N GLY A 155 -3.61 6.11 12.00
CA GLY A 155 -4.44 7.25 11.61
C GLY A 155 -5.48 7.64 12.65
N GLY A 156 -6.64 7.02 12.60
CA GLY A 156 -7.79 7.40 13.42
C GLY A 156 -7.58 7.20 14.92
N ALA A 157 -7.07 6.04 15.35
CA ALA A 157 -6.81 5.79 16.77
C ALA A 157 -5.71 6.69 17.32
N MET A 158 -4.70 7.03 16.50
CA MET A 158 -3.65 7.98 16.88
C MET A 158 -4.20 9.39 17.08
N LEU A 159 -5.10 9.88 16.21
CA LEU A 159 -5.77 11.17 16.39
C LEU A 159 -6.55 11.22 17.72
N TRP A 160 -7.32 10.17 18.00
CA TRP A 160 -8.06 10.03 19.24
C TRP A 160 -7.12 10.00 20.44
N ALA A 161 -6.04 9.24 20.39
CA ALA A 161 -5.05 9.15 21.45
C ALA A 161 -4.37 10.49 21.72
N VAL A 162 -3.98 11.25 20.68
CA VAL A 162 -3.39 12.59 20.84
C VAL A 162 -4.36 13.53 21.54
N GLY A 163 -5.67 13.44 21.25
CA GLY A 163 -6.70 14.28 21.87
C GLY A 163 -6.92 14.00 23.35
N ILE A 164 -6.75 12.74 23.82
CA ILE A 164 -7.03 12.33 25.20
C ILE A 164 -5.76 12.17 26.03
N LEU A 165 -4.74 11.49 25.48
CA LEU A 165 -3.51 11.13 26.18
C LEU A 165 -2.38 12.13 25.95
N GLY A 166 -2.56 13.04 24.99
CA GLY A 166 -1.57 14.00 24.57
C GLY A 166 -0.54 13.43 23.59
N TRP A 167 0.26 14.32 23.00
CA TRP A 167 1.23 14.03 21.96
C TRP A 167 2.28 13.01 22.37
N TYR A 168 2.98 13.29 23.49
CA TYR A 168 4.09 12.46 23.97
C TYR A 168 3.68 11.00 24.18
N THR A 169 2.60 10.79 24.95
CA THR A 169 2.11 9.45 25.29
C THR A 169 1.66 8.67 24.05
N SER A 170 1.04 9.36 23.08
CA SER A 170 0.56 8.73 21.86
C SER A 170 1.70 8.22 20.97
N PHE A 171 2.78 8.97 20.81
CA PHE A 171 3.96 8.52 20.08
C PHE A 171 4.72 7.41 20.79
N LEU A 172 4.81 7.46 22.13
CA LEU A 172 5.35 6.34 22.90
C LEU A 172 4.48 5.07 22.73
N GLY A 173 3.16 5.22 22.67
CA GLY A 173 2.24 4.12 22.36
C GLY A 173 2.54 3.48 21.00
N LEU A 174 2.76 4.29 19.94
CA LEU A 174 3.18 3.78 18.64
C LEU A 174 4.54 3.06 18.70
N ALA A 175 5.50 3.61 19.43
CA ALA A 175 6.81 2.97 19.62
C ALA A 175 6.67 1.60 20.30
N VAL A 176 5.86 1.51 21.36
CA VAL A 176 5.55 0.24 22.06
C VAL A 176 4.88 -0.75 21.09
N LEU A 177 3.94 -0.32 20.26
CA LEU A 177 3.31 -1.20 19.26
C LEU A 177 4.34 -1.74 18.27
N ILE A 178 5.31 -0.94 17.80
CA ILE A 178 6.39 -1.45 16.95
C ILE A 178 7.26 -2.46 17.70
N VAL A 179 7.61 -2.20 18.97
CA VAL A 179 8.35 -3.17 19.81
C VAL A 179 7.62 -4.50 19.90
N LEU A 180 6.31 -4.48 20.17
CA LEU A 180 5.48 -5.69 20.25
C LEU A 180 5.47 -6.44 18.88
N ASN A 181 5.35 -5.72 17.80
CA ASN A 181 5.39 -6.29 16.44
C ASN A 181 6.79 -6.83 16.05
N THR A 182 7.85 -6.39 16.74
CA THR A 182 9.22 -6.90 16.54
C THR A 182 9.44 -8.26 17.22
N ILE A 183 8.63 -8.63 18.19
CA ILE A 183 8.81 -9.89 18.96
C ILE A 183 8.89 -11.13 18.06
N PRO A 184 7.97 -11.37 17.10
CA PRO A 184 8.03 -12.57 16.26
C PRO A 184 9.31 -12.68 15.42
N ILE A 185 9.83 -11.57 14.90
CA ILE A 185 11.06 -11.58 14.10
C ILE A 185 12.31 -11.79 14.95
N LEU A 186 12.29 -11.43 16.23
CA LEU A 186 13.38 -11.72 17.17
C LEU A 186 13.56 -13.23 17.37
N PHE A 187 12.46 -13.98 17.45
CA PHE A 187 12.48 -15.44 17.59
C PHE A 187 12.65 -16.18 16.26
N TYR A 188 12.44 -15.49 15.14
CA TYR A 188 12.68 -16.07 13.82
C TYR A 188 14.18 -16.20 13.54
N ARG A 189 14.66 -17.43 13.34
CA ARG A 189 16.04 -17.70 12.90
C ARG A 189 16.05 -17.84 11.38
N GLN A 190 16.56 -16.83 10.70
CA GLN A 190 16.79 -16.94 9.26
C GLN A 190 17.89 -17.99 9.03
N HIS A 191 17.51 -19.15 8.53
CA HIS A 191 18.49 -20.12 8.05
C HIS A 191 19.19 -19.48 6.85
N SER A 192 20.53 -19.45 6.89
CA SER A 192 21.30 -19.06 5.73
C SER A 192 20.98 -20.09 4.64
N VAL A 193 20.15 -19.71 3.67
CA VAL A 193 20.04 -20.50 2.44
C VAL A 193 21.44 -20.48 1.86
N SER A 194 22.11 -21.64 1.92
CA SER A 194 23.47 -21.79 1.39
C SER A 194 23.37 -21.72 -0.13
N PHE A 195 23.40 -20.53 -0.68
CA PHE A 195 23.63 -20.29 -2.10
C PHE A 195 25.10 -20.59 -2.44
N ASN A 196 25.64 -21.72 -1.94
CA ASN A 196 27.02 -22.16 -2.20
C ASN A 196 27.30 -22.43 -3.68
N HIS A 197 26.30 -22.45 -4.54
CA HIS A 197 26.47 -22.64 -5.98
C HIS A 197 26.59 -21.34 -6.79
N LEU A 198 26.44 -20.17 -6.17
CA LEU A 198 26.53 -18.86 -6.88
C LEU A 198 27.68 -17.98 -6.35
N LYS A 199 28.78 -18.60 -5.93
CA LYS A 199 30.09 -17.92 -5.91
C LYS A 199 30.62 -17.82 -7.34
N SER A 200 29.85 -17.23 -8.25
CA SER A 200 30.38 -16.68 -9.48
C SER A 200 31.01 -15.34 -9.17
N ASN A 201 32.31 -15.29 -9.32
CA ASN A 201 33.18 -14.13 -9.29
C ASN A 201 32.57 -12.95 -10.07
N THR A 202 31.94 -12.02 -9.39
CA THR A 202 31.73 -10.61 -9.81
C THR A 202 30.62 -9.97 -8.97
N ILE A 203 30.89 -9.75 -7.67
CA ILE A 203 30.04 -8.89 -6.82
C ILE A 203 30.06 -7.43 -7.31
N SER A 204 30.93 -7.09 -8.25
CA SER A 204 31.30 -5.69 -8.56
C SER A 204 30.45 -4.97 -9.61
N GLN A 205 29.59 -5.64 -10.40
CA GLN A 205 28.81 -4.95 -11.44
C GLN A 205 27.47 -5.62 -11.78
N ARG A 206 26.60 -5.84 -10.80
CA ARG A 206 25.22 -6.16 -11.17
C ARG A 206 24.52 -4.88 -11.63
N SER A 207 24.63 -4.62 -12.94
CA SER A 207 23.96 -3.50 -13.59
C SER A 207 22.43 -3.59 -13.40
N TRP A 208 21.78 -2.46 -13.16
CA TRP A 208 20.33 -2.31 -13.18
C TRP A 208 19.66 -2.95 -14.40
N ARG A 209 20.40 -3.10 -15.51
CA ARG A 209 19.96 -3.78 -16.73
C ARG A 209 19.45 -5.19 -16.48
N ILE A 210 20.04 -5.96 -15.55
CA ILE A 210 19.64 -7.34 -15.25
C ILE A 210 18.18 -7.42 -14.74
N TYR A 211 17.77 -6.44 -13.92
CA TYR A 211 16.44 -6.37 -13.37
C TYR A 211 15.42 -5.89 -14.42
N PHE A 212 15.75 -4.84 -15.16
CA PHE A 212 14.89 -4.33 -16.23
C PHE A 212 14.79 -5.29 -17.41
N ASP A 213 15.89 -5.89 -17.83
CA ASP A 213 15.93 -6.84 -18.95
C ASP A 213 15.02 -8.05 -18.69
N TYR A 214 14.92 -8.52 -17.46
CA TYR A 214 14.02 -9.61 -17.10
C TYR A 214 12.56 -9.28 -17.39
N PHE A 215 12.11 -8.10 -17.02
CA PHE A 215 10.73 -7.69 -17.25
C PHE A 215 10.43 -7.17 -18.65
N ILE A 216 11.42 -6.59 -19.35
CA ILE A 216 11.20 -5.95 -20.66
C ILE A 216 11.44 -6.92 -21.82
N LYS A 217 12.48 -7.77 -21.75
CA LYS A 217 12.84 -8.64 -22.87
C LYS A 217 11.95 -9.86 -23.02
N GLN A 218 11.33 -10.31 -21.96
CA GLN A 218 10.42 -11.45 -22.00
C GLN A 218 8.99 -10.96 -22.24
N LYS A 219 8.40 -11.37 -23.34
CA LYS A 219 7.06 -10.92 -23.79
C LYS A 219 5.98 -11.10 -22.72
N GLN A 220 6.04 -12.17 -21.94
CA GLN A 220 5.07 -12.48 -20.89
C GLN A 220 5.19 -11.53 -19.69
N GLN A 221 6.43 -11.25 -19.23
CA GLN A 221 6.69 -10.33 -18.13
C GLN A 221 6.34 -8.89 -18.53
N LEU A 222 6.66 -8.52 -19.78
CA LEU A 222 6.26 -7.21 -20.31
C LEU A 222 4.74 -7.05 -20.35
N MET A 223 4.01 -8.08 -20.82
CA MET A 223 2.54 -8.05 -20.80
C MET A 223 2.00 -7.98 -19.36
N TRP A 224 2.63 -8.65 -18.40
CA TRP A 224 2.29 -8.54 -16.99
C TRP A 224 2.51 -7.12 -16.45
N LEU A 225 3.64 -6.48 -16.76
CA LEU A 225 3.87 -5.07 -16.39
C LEU A 225 2.80 -4.14 -16.98
N LEU A 226 2.40 -4.34 -18.24
CA LEU A 226 1.33 -3.54 -18.85
C LEU A 226 -0.01 -3.73 -18.14
N VAL A 227 -0.33 -4.94 -17.65
CA VAL A 227 -1.50 -5.19 -16.82
C VAL A 227 -1.40 -4.41 -15.50
N LEU A 228 -0.27 -4.46 -14.80
CA LEU A 228 -0.06 -3.72 -13.56
C LEU A 228 -0.18 -2.20 -13.74
N LEU A 229 0.39 -1.68 -14.81
CA LEU A 229 0.31 -0.26 -15.17
C LEU A 229 -1.15 0.15 -15.41
N SER A 230 -1.86 -0.58 -16.29
CA SER A 230 -3.23 -0.24 -16.67
C SER A 230 -4.20 -0.23 -15.48
N PHE A 231 -4.05 -1.15 -14.57
CA PHE A 231 -4.86 -1.26 -13.36
C PHE A 231 -4.68 -0.02 -12.45
N LYS A 232 -3.45 0.44 -12.26
CA LYS A 232 -3.16 1.58 -11.37
C LYS A 232 -3.51 2.93 -11.97
N ILE A 233 -3.67 3.03 -13.27
CA ILE A 233 -4.20 4.24 -13.92
C ILE A 233 -5.63 4.53 -13.44
N ALA A 234 -6.51 3.53 -13.48
CA ALA A 234 -7.89 3.67 -13.06
C ALA A 234 -8.02 4.07 -11.57
N ASP A 235 -7.28 3.38 -10.70
CA ASP A 235 -7.25 3.69 -9.27
C ASP A 235 -6.69 5.10 -8.98
N GLY A 236 -5.63 5.51 -9.68
CA GLY A 236 -5.04 6.83 -9.53
C GLY A 236 -6.00 7.93 -9.93
N LEU A 237 -6.64 7.80 -11.09
CA LEU A 237 -7.60 8.79 -11.56
C LEU A 237 -8.84 8.92 -10.67
N LEU A 238 -9.34 7.83 -10.12
CA LEU A 238 -10.51 7.82 -9.23
C LEU A 238 -10.19 8.35 -7.83
N GLY A 239 -8.98 8.12 -7.32
CA GLY A 239 -8.60 8.39 -5.93
C GLY A 239 -8.94 9.80 -5.43
N PRO A 240 -8.50 10.90 -6.10
CA PRO A 240 -8.80 12.26 -5.66
C PRO A 240 -10.30 12.59 -5.77
N MET A 241 -11.00 11.95 -6.71
CA MET A 241 -12.40 12.25 -7.00
C MET A 241 -13.37 11.63 -6.00
N SER A 242 -13.06 10.43 -5.51
CA SER A 242 -13.98 9.64 -4.68
C SER A 242 -14.40 10.40 -3.43
N LYS A 243 -13.45 10.94 -2.67
CA LYS A 243 -13.76 11.67 -1.42
C LYS A 243 -14.33 13.06 -1.65
N THR A 244 -13.85 13.80 -2.65
CA THR A 244 -14.39 15.14 -2.98
C THR A 244 -15.82 15.02 -3.48
N MET A 245 -16.13 14.03 -4.30
CA MET A 245 -17.49 13.77 -4.76
C MET A 245 -18.43 13.44 -3.59
N MET A 246 -17.97 12.75 -2.53
CA MET A 246 -18.79 12.50 -1.33
C MET A 246 -19.18 13.80 -0.60
N VAL A 247 -18.25 14.77 -0.53
CA VAL A 247 -18.55 16.09 0.03
C VAL A 247 -19.60 16.81 -0.82
N ASP A 248 -19.43 16.79 -2.14
CA ASP A 248 -20.35 17.45 -3.07
C ASP A 248 -21.74 16.77 -3.10
N LEU A 249 -21.83 15.48 -2.77
CA LEU A 249 -23.06 14.73 -2.53
C LEU A 249 -23.74 15.07 -1.18
N GLY A 250 -23.18 16.00 -0.40
CA GLY A 250 -23.77 16.51 0.84
C GLY A 250 -23.40 15.72 2.10
N LEU A 251 -22.41 14.81 2.06
CA LEU A 251 -21.96 14.14 3.27
C LEU A 251 -21.11 15.08 4.13
N SER A 252 -21.40 15.10 5.43
CA SER A 252 -20.57 15.82 6.40
C SER A 252 -19.20 15.15 6.56
N LEU A 253 -18.19 15.92 7.00
CA LEU A 253 -16.85 15.41 7.25
C LEU A 253 -16.84 14.25 8.26
N SER A 254 -17.72 14.29 9.27
CA SER A 254 -17.87 13.20 10.25
C SER A 254 -18.45 11.92 9.61
N GLN A 255 -19.41 12.04 8.70
CA GLN A 255 -19.97 10.92 7.96
C GLN A 255 -18.92 10.29 7.03
N ILE A 256 -18.11 11.11 6.35
CA ILE A 256 -17.00 10.62 5.52
C ILE A 256 -15.96 9.91 6.38
N GLY A 257 -15.60 10.47 7.53
CA GLY A 257 -14.66 9.84 8.44
C GLY A 257 -15.16 8.48 8.96
N LEU A 258 -16.40 8.43 9.43
CA LEU A 258 -16.95 7.23 10.07
C LEU A 258 -17.42 6.19 9.04
N PHE A 259 -18.28 6.58 8.11
CA PHE A 259 -18.93 5.60 7.22
C PHE A 259 -18.12 5.33 5.94
N ILE A 260 -17.47 6.32 5.37
CA ILE A 260 -16.64 6.09 4.18
C ILE A 260 -15.30 5.45 4.57
N SER A 261 -14.60 6.01 5.56
CA SER A 261 -13.26 5.49 5.91
C SER A 261 -13.32 4.20 6.72
N ILE A 262 -14.14 4.11 7.78
CA ILE A 262 -14.17 2.90 8.64
C ILE A 262 -14.91 1.76 7.94
N LEU A 263 -16.10 2.00 7.39
CA LEU A 263 -16.85 0.95 6.69
C LEU A 263 -16.09 0.45 5.46
N GLY A 264 -15.46 1.35 4.70
CA GLY A 264 -14.58 0.99 3.59
C GLY A 264 -13.40 0.13 4.03
N ALA A 265 -12.74 0.48 5.15
CA ALA A 265 -11.66 -0.33 5.71
C ALA A 265 -12.13 -1.74 6.13
N VAL A 266 -13.29 -1.85 6.80
CA VAL A 266 -13.88 -3.14 7.19
C VAL A 266 -14.24 -3.96 5.93
N ALA A 267 -14.86 -3.34 4.93
CA ALA A 267 -15.16 -4.01 3.66
C ALA A 267 -13.89 -4.52 2.97
N ALA A 268 -12.80 -3.73 2.98
CA ALA A 268 -11.52 -4.14 2.44
C ALA A 268 -10.90 -5.32 3.21
N LEU A 269 -11.00 -5.35 4.54
CA LEU A 269 -10.54 -6.49 5.35
C LEU A 269 -11.30 -7.77 5.00
N ILE A 270 -12.62 -7.70 4.90
CA ILE A 270 -13.47 -8.83 4.47
C ILE A 270 -13.09 -9.26 3.05
N GLY A 271 -12.93 -8.32 2.13
CA GLY A 271 -12.52 -8.58 0.76
C GLY A 271 -11.19 -9.34 0.66
N ALA A 272 -10.18 -8.94 1.44
CA ALA A 272 -8.91 -9.64 1.47
C ALA A 272 -9.04 -11.10 1.95
N CYS A 273 -9.85 -11.35 3.00
CA CYS A 273 -10.13 -12.71 3.48
C CYS A 273 -10.86 -13.55 2.42
N VAL A 274 -11.88 -12.98 1.78
CA VAL A 274 -12.64 -13.66 0.72
C VAL A 274 -11.75 -14.01 -0.47
N ALA A 275 -10.89 -13.08 -0.92
CA ALA A 275 -9.95 -13.34 -2.01
C ALA A 275 -8.98 -14.49 -1.69
N ALA A 276 -8.44 -14.52 -0.46
CA ALA A 276 -7.58 -15.61 -0.02
C ALA A 276 -8.32 -16.97 -0.04
N GLY A 277 -9.58 -16.99 0.39
CA GLY A 277 -10.43 -18.17 0.31
C GLY A 277 -10.69 -18.60 -1.14
N MET A 278 -11.02 -17.66 -2.04
CA MET A 278 -11.27 -17.95 -3.46
C MET A 278 -10.03 -18.54 -4.16
N LEU A 279 -8.84 -18.04 -3.86
CA LEU A 279 -7.58 -18.51 -4.46
C LEU A 279 -7.18 -19.93 -4.05
N ARG A 280 -7.91 -20.57 -3.13
CA ARG A 280 -7.78 -22.01 -2.85
C ARG A 280 -8.45 -22.87 -3.92
N PHE A 281 -9.48 -22.35 -4.56
CA PHE A 281 -10.32 -23.10 -5.51
C PHE A 281 -10.15 -22.62 -6.96
N LEU A 282 -9.82 -21.33 -7.14
CA LEU A 282 -9.67 -20.71 -8.46
C LEU A 282 -8.19 -20.58 -8.83
N ARG A 283 -7.90 -20.79 -10.12
CA ARG A 283 -6.57 -20.46 -10.68
C ARG A 283 -6.38 -18.94 -10.64
N ARG A 284 -5.14 -18.51 -10.42
CA ARG A 284 -4.77 -17.08 -10.26
C ARG A 284 -5.17 -16.23 -11.47
N ASP A 285 -5.01 -16.77 -12.69
CA ASP A 285 -5.40 -16.11 -13.94
C ASP A 285 -6.93 -15.92 -14.06
N GLN A 286 -7.70 -16.92 -13.65
CA GLN A 286 -9.17 -16.84 -13.61
C GLN A 286 -9.62 -15.87 -12.51
N ALA A 287 -9.05 -15.95 -11.32
CA ALA A 287 -9.35 -15.04 -10.22
C ALA A 287 -9.08 -13.57 -10.62
N LEU A 288 -7.97 -13.29 -11.31
CA LEU A 288 -7.66 -11.95 -11.80
C LEU A 288 -8.77 -11.42 -12.74
N ILE A 289 -9.25 -12.23 -13.69
CA ILE A 289 -10.32 -11.84 -14.61
C ILE A 289 -11.62 -11.58 -13.86
N TRP A 290 -12.05 -12.52 -13.01
CA TRP A 290 -13.29 -12.38 -12.26
C TRP A 290 -13.30 -11.16 -11.36
N LEU A 291 -12.23 -10.95 -10.60
CA LEU A 291 -12.13 -9.83 -9.67
C LEU A 291 -11.94 -8.50 -10.38
N SER A 292 -11.22 -8.46 -11.51
CA SER A 292 -11.16 -7.25 -12.34
C SER A 292 -12.53 -6.91 -12.94
N SER A 293 -13.33 -7.91 -13.31
CA SER A 293 -14.69 -7.67 -13.78
C SER A 293 -15.62 -7.18 -12.66
N MET A 294 -15.50 -7.73 -11.44
CA MET A 294 -16.21 -7.22 -10.25
C MET A 294 -15.81 -5.78 -9.92
N LYS A 295 -14.51 -5.46 -9.98
CA LYS A 295 -14.03 -4.10 -9.79
C LYS A 295 -14.60 -3.15 -10.84
N LEU A 296 -14.61 -3.56 -12.12
CA LEU A 296 -15.21 -2.76 -13.18
C LEU A 296 -16.69 -2.51 -12.93
N PHE A 297 -17.43 -3.53 -12.47
CA PHE A 297 -18.82 -3.38 -12.09
C PHE A 297 -19.01 -2.40 -10.92
N SER A 298 -18.14 -2.43 -9.90
CA SER A 298 -18.18 -1.45 -8.80
C SER A 298 -17.94 -0.02 -9.27
N LEU A 299 -17.08 0.17 -10.28
CA LEU A 299 -16.83 1.48 -10.89
C LEU A 299 -18.07 2.05 -11.62
N LEU A 300 -18.95 1.21 -12.16
CA LEU A 300 -20.21 1.68 -12.73
C LEU A 300 -21.11 2.32 -11.67
N GLY A 301 -21.08 1.84 -10.43
CA GLY A 301 -21.75 2.49 -9.30
C GLY A 301 -21.21 3.89 -9.03
N MET A 302 -19.90 4.10 -9.15
CA MET A 302 -19.29 5.43 -9.01
C MET A 302 -19.66 6.36 -10.16
N VAL A 303 -19.77 5.84 -11.40
CA VAL A 303 -20.30 6.61 -12.55
C VAL A 303 -21.72 7.03 -12.30
N TRP A 304 -22.56 6.13 -11.82
CA TRP A 304 -23.94 6.45 -11.50
C TRP A 304 -24.06 7.55 -10.44
N LEU A 305 -23.28 7.46 -9.33
CA LEU A 305 -23.23 8.52 -8.32
C LEU A 305 -22.81 9.87 -8.91
N ALA A 306 -21.84 9.89 -9.82
CA ALA A 306 -21.38 11.11 -10.47
C ALA A 306 -22.44 11.72 -11.41
N ILE A 307 -23.28 10.90 -12.05
CA ILE A 307 -24.40 11.35 -12.88
C ILE A 307 -25.52 11.94 -12.01
N GLU A 308 -25.90 11.26 -10.90
CA GLU A 308 -26.90 11.77 -9.96
C GLU A 308 -26.50 13.11 -9.35
N LEU A 309 -25.20 13.25 -8.98
CA LEU A 309 -24.66 14.52 -8.51
C LEU A 309 -24.80 15.63 -9.57
N GLN A 310 -24.47 15.34 -10.83
CA GLN A 310 -24.59 16.31 -11.93
C GLN A 310 -26.06 16.68 -12.20
N SER A 311 -26.97 15.74 -12.01
CA SER A 311 -28.42 15.94 -12.17
C SER A 311 -29.07 16.61 -10.95
N GLN A 312 -28.29 16.92 -9.90
CA GLN A 312 -28.75 17.48 -8.62
C GLN A 312 -29.85 16.64 -7.93
N HIS A 313 -29.85 15.33 -8.19
CA HIS A 313 -30.76 14.43 -7.51
C HIS A 313 -30.25 14.10 -6.11
N VAL A 314 -31.18 14.01 -5.15
CA VAL A 314 -30.84 13.59 -3.78
C VAL A 314 -30.63 12.10 -3.73
N VAL A 315 -29.42 11.68 -3.44
CA VAL A 315 -29.06 10.27 -3.28
C VAL A 315 -29.09 9.90 -1.80
N SER A 316 -29.68 8.74 -1.47
CA SER A 316 -29.65 8.24 -0.11
C SER A 316 -28.21 7.98 0.37
N HIS A 317 -27.85 8.51 1.55
CA HIS A 317 -26.54 8.31 2.14
C HIS A 317 -26.20 6.81 2.30
N PHE A 318 -27.18 5.97 2.64
CA PHE A 318 -27.00 4.53 2.75
C PHE A 318 -26.48 3.92 1.44
N LEU A 319 -27.04 4.33 0.30
CA LEU A 319 -26.62 3.83 -1.01
C LEU A 319 -25.19 4.28 -1.36
N ILE A 320 -24.82 5.52 -1.00
CA ILE A 320 -23.45 6.02 -1.17
C ILE A 320 -22.47 5.16 -0.35
N TYR A 321 -22.79 4.86 0.92
CA TYR A 321 -21.96 4.02 1.78
C TYR A 321 -21.82 2.60 1.23
N LEU A 322 -22.93 2.02 0.74
CA LEU A 322 -22.93 0.66 0.18
C LEU A 322 -22.07 0.57 -1.09
N LEU A 323 -22.22 1.49 -2.01
CA LEU A 323 -21.43 1.52 -3.25
C LEU A 323 -19.95 1.72 -2.98
N HIS A 324 -19.58 2.61 -2.05
CA HIS A 324 -18.20 2.80 -1.66
C HIS A 324 -17.62 1.57 -0.95
N ALA A 325 -18.37 0.98 0.00
CA ALA A 325 -17.93 -0.24 0.68
C ALA A 325 -17.74 -1.40 -0.30
N PHE A 326 -18.62 -1.54 -1.29
CA PHE A 326 -18.49 -2.54 -2.34
C PHE A 326 -17.27 -2.30 -3.23
N GLU A 327 -16.97 -1.04 -3.55
CA GLU A 327 -15.78 -0.64 -4.30
C GLU A 327 -14.50 -0.99 -3.54
N GLU A 328 -14.39 -0.66 -2.25
CA GLU A 328 -13.24 -0.98 -1.39
C GLU A 328 -13.08 -2.51 -1.20
N PHE A 329 -14.19 -3.24 -1.06
CA PHE A 329 -14.21 -4.70 -1.01
C PHE A 329 -13.60 -5.31 -2.28
N CYS A 330 -14.06 -4.90 -3.47
CA CYS A 330 -13.54 -5.37 -4.75
C CYS A 330 -12.06 -4.99 -4.96
N SER A 331 -11.69 -3.78 -4.56
CA SER A 331 -10.30 -3.30 -4.62
C SER A 331 -9.35 -4.15 -3.79
N ALA A 332 -9.74 -4.47 -2.56
CA ALA A 332 -8.91 -5.30 -1.68
C ALA A 332 -8.80 -6.75 -2.18
N MET A 333 -9.90 -7.33 -2.67
CA MET A 333 -9.88 -8.66 -3.29
C MET A 333 -8.88 -8.71 -4.46
N LEU A 334 -8.96 -7.73 -5.35
CA LEU A 334 -8.11 -7.65 -6.52
C LEU A 334 -6.64 -7.44 -6.14
N LEU A 335 -6.36 -6.64 -5.11
CA LEU A 335 -5.01 -6.39 -4.63
C LEU A 335 -4.34 -7.67 -4.11
N VAL A 336 -5.06 -8.55 -3.39
CA VAL A 336 -4.54 -9.85 -2.92
C VAL A 336 -4.12 -10.74 -4.10
N VAL A 337 -4.93 -10.79 -5.15
CA VAL A 337 -4.60 -11.56 -6.37
C VAL A 337 -3.40 -10.98 -7.09
N ILE A 338 -3.33 -9.64 -7.22
CA ILE A 338 -2.20 -8.96 -7.85
C ILE A 338 -0.92 -9.24 -7.09
N PHE A 339 -0.88 -9.10 -5.77
CA PHE A 339 0.32 -9.42 -4.97
C PHE A 339 0.72 -10.90 -5.08
N THR A 340 -0.26 -11.81 -5.16
CA THR A 340 0.01 -13.23 -5.38
C THR A 340 0.66 -13.50 -6.75
N LEU A 341 0.25 -12.77 -7.79
CA LEU A 341 0.86 -12.85 -9.10
C LEU A 341 2.22 -12.15 -9.14
N ILE A 342 2.38 -11.00 -8.47
CA ILE A 342 3.69 -10.34 -8.31
C ILE A 342 4.70 -11.30 -7.72
N MET A 343 4.36 -12.00 -6.62
CA MET A 343 5.23 -13.01 -6.02
C MET A 343 5.61 -14.14 -6.98
N GLN A 344 4.68 -14.55 -7.83
CA GLN A 344 4.92 -15.61 -8.81
C GLN A 344 5.95 -15.20 -9.88
N TYR A 345 6.03 -13.91 -10.22
CA TYR A 345 7.00 -13.37 -11.18
C TYR A 345 8.33 -12.98 -10.54
N CYS A 346 8.50 -13.15 -9.22
CA CYS A 346 9.77 -12.88 -8.55
C CYS A 346 10.72 -14.07 -8.70
N ARG A 347 11.96 -13.77 -9.07
CA ARG A 347 13.07 -14.74 -9.02
C ARG A 347 13.56 -14.85 -7.58
N MET A 348 13.81 -16.07 -7.10
CA MET A 348 14.25 -16.30 -5.72
C MET A 348 15.57 -15.58 -5.37
N GLU A 349 16.47 -15.43 -6.35
CA GLU A 349 17.74 -14.72 -6.17
C GLU A 349 17.60 -13.20 -6.02
N TYR A 350 16.50 -12.62 -6.52
CA TYR A 350 16.21 -11.20 -6.59
C TYR A 350 14.83 -10.86 -6.00
N ALA A 351 14.41 -11.66 -5.03
CA ALA A 351 13.03 -11.68 -4.54
C ALA A 351 12.56 -10.29 -4.07
N ALA A 352 13.35 -9.60 -3.26
CA ALA A 352 13.01 -8.28 -2.77
C ALA A 352 13.02 -7.23 -3.89
N THR A 353 13.99 -7.30 -4.80
CA THR A 353 14.10 -6.33 -5.91
C THR A 353 12.98 -6.52 -6.92
N ASP A 354 12.73 -7.76 -7.36
CA ASP A 354 11.70 -8.07 -8.36
C ASP A 354 10.29 -7.72 -7.82
N PHE A 355 10.01 -8.01 -6.55
CA PHE A 355 8.75 -7.61 -5.90
C PHE A 355 8.64 -6.08 -5.81
N THR A 356 9.66 -5.45 -5.25
CA THR A 356 9.68 -4.01 -5.03
C THR A 356 9.59 -3.21 -6.34
N LEU A 357 10.25 -3.66 -7.41
CA LEU A 357 10.19 -3.00 -8.72
C LEU A 357 8.75 -2.96 -9.25
N GLN A 358 8.04 -4.08 -9.20
CA GLN A 358 6.65 -4.16 -9.64
C GLN A 358 5.73 -3.26 -8.79
N VAL A 359 5.87 -3.28 -7.46
CA VAL A 359 5.09 -2.44 -6.55
C VAL A 359 5.43 -0.96 -6.69
N SER A 360 6.72 -0.60 -6.87
CA SER A 360 7.13 0.80 -7.09
C SER A 360 6.59 1.36 -8.41
N VAL A 361 6.58 0.56 -9.47
CA VAL A 361 5.95 0.95 -10.75
C VAL A 361 4.45 1.23 -10.54
N MET A 362 3.75 0.36 -9.80
CA MET A 362 2.34 0.59 -9.46
C MET A 362 2.15 1.88 -8.65
N ALA A 363 3.01 2.14 -7.66
CA ALA A 363 2.93 3.33 -6.80
C ALA A 363 3.19 4.63 -7.58
N LEU A 364 4.20 4.63 -8.46
CA LEU A 364 4.52 5.78 -9.32
C LEU A 364 3.37 6.10 -10.27
N MET A 365 2.80 5.08 -10.93
CA MET A 365 1.65 5.26 -11.82
C MET A 365 0.43 5.76 -11.05
N ASN A 366 0.14 5.17 -9.90
CA ASN A 366 -0.96 5.63 -9.07
C ASN A 366 -0.78 7.10 -8.65
N GLY A 367 0.39 7.48 -8.16
CA GLY A 367 0.69 8.86 -7.74
C GLY A 367 0.61 9.87 -8.89
N PHE A 368 1.14 9.52 -10.07
CA PHE A 368 1.09 10.36 -11.26
C PHE A 368 -0.36 10.59 -11.72
N PHE A 369 -1.14 9.52 -11.84
CA PHE A 369 -2.53 9.63 -12.27
C PHE A 369 -3.45 10.21 -11.18
N TYR A 370 -3.10 10.07 -9.88
CA TYR A 370 -3.78 10.77 -8.80
C TYR A 370 -3.68 12.30 -8.95
N PHE A 371 -2.48 12.78 -9.26
CA PHE A 371 -2.27 14.20 -9.53
C PHE A 371 -3.04 14.67 -10.78
N LEU A 372 -2.94 13.93 -11.88
CA LEU A 372 -3.68 14.25 -13.11
C LEU A 372 -5.18 14.15 -12.93
N GLY A 373 -5.67 13.18 -12.15
CA GLY A 373 -7.09 12.95 -11.90
C GLY A 373 -7.78 14.15 -11.30
N GLY A 374 -7.16 14.80 -10.32
CA GLY A 374 -7.68 16.04 -9.73
C GLY A 374 -7.80 17.19 -10.74
N ILE A 375 -6.74 17.40 -11.55
CA ILE A 375 -6.72 18.44 -12.57
C ILE A 375 -7.77 18.17 -13.64
N ILE A 376 -7.77 16.96 -14.22
CA ILE A 376 -8.69 16.61 -15.32
C ILE A 376 -10.15 16.72 -14.85
N THR A 377 -10.47 16.25 -13.63
CA THR A 377 -11.83 16.32 -13.09
C THR A 377 -12.33 17.75 -12.97
N GLN A 378 -11.45 18.68 -12.62
CA GLN A 378 -11.82 20.09 -12.54
C GLN A 378 -12.31 20.66 -13.89
N TYR A 379 -11.78 20.15 -15.00
CA TYR A 379 -12.15 20.64 -16.34
C TYR A 379 -13.34 19.87 -16.96
N ILE A 380 -13.41 18.56 -16.77
CA ILE A 380 -14.43 17.73 -17.46
C ILE A 380 -15.58 17.29 -16.56
N GLY A 381 -15.45 17.48 -15.23
CA GLY A 381 -16.44 17.06 -14.23
C GLY A 381 -16.35 15.59 -13.84
N TYR A 382 -17.03 15.23 -12.74
CA TYR A 382 -17.01 13.88 -12.17
C TYR A 382 -17.56 12.81 -13.12
N SER A 383 -18.69 13.08 -13.78
CA SER A 383 -19.39 12.10 -14.62
C SER A 383 -18.54 11.66 -15.83
N LYS A 384 -17.97 12.61 -16.57
CA LYS A 384 -17.11 12.30 -17.71
C LYS A 384 -15.83 11.59 -17.27
N MET A 385 -15.24 12.04 -16.16
CA MET A 385 -14.03 11.45 -15.63
C MET A 385 -14.28 10.00 -15.18
N SER A 386 -15.32 9.73 -14.40
CA SER A 386 -15.68 8.37 -13.98
C SER A 386 -15.93 7.45 -15.18
N SER A 387 -16.57 7.97 -16.25
CA SER A 387 -16.76 7.22 -17.49
C SER A 387 -15.43 6.89 -18.18
N CYS A 388 -14.47 7.82 -18.20
CA CYS A 388 -13.11 7.55 -18.70
C CYS A 388 -12.41 6.44 -17.89
N VAL A 389 -12.57 6.45 -16.55
CA VAL A 389 -12.01 5.41 -15.67
C VAL A 389 -12.58 4.03 -15.99
N VAL A 390 -13.90 3.93 -16.26
CA VAL A 390 -14.54 2.68 -16.70
C VAL A 390 -13.97 2.21 -18.05
N LEU A 391 -13.78 3.10 -19.02
CA LEU A 391 -13.15 2.75 -20.30
C LEU A 391 -11.74 2.20 -20.11
N ILE A 392 -10.93 2.82 -19.25
CA ILE A 392 -9.60 2.32 -18.89
C ILE A 392 -9.71 0.93 -18.22
N GLY A 393 -10.73 0.70 -17.40
CA GLY A 393 -11.02 -0.60 -16.81
C GLY A 393 -11.28 -1.69 -17.87
N PHE A 394 -12.00 -1.39 -18.95
CA PHE A 394 -12.17 -2.31 -20.08
C PHE A 394 -10.85 -2.58 -20.83
N ILE A 395 -10.01 -1.57 -21.02
CA ILE A 395 -8.67 -1.74 -21.59
C ILE A 395 -7.83 -2.67 -20.69
N SER A 396 -7.89 -2.48 -19.37
CA SER A 396 -7.21 -3.36 -18.39
C SER A 396 -7.68 -4.80 -18.50
N LEU A 397 -8.99 -5.05 -18.60
CA LEU A 397 -9.54 -6.39 -18.82
C LEU A 397 -9.05 -7.00 -20.15
N TYR A 398 -9.04 -6.23 -21.22
CA TYR A 398 -8.50 -6.71 -22.51
C TYR A 398 -7.03 -7.11 -22.40
N LEU A 399 -6.21 -6.31 -21.71
CA LEU A 399 -4.80 -6.63 -21.46
C LEU A 399 -4.64 -7.91 -20.63
N ILE A 400 -5.49 -8.13 -19.62
CA ILE A 400 -5.51 -9.35 -18.81
C ILE A 400 -5.83 -10.58 -19.68
N PHE A 401 -6.82 -10.50 -20.57
CA PHE A 401 -7.13 -11.60 -21.49
C PHE A 401 -5.97 -11.91 -22.43
N LYS A 402 -5.31 -10.87 -22.95
CA LYS A 402 -4.13 -11.03 -23.84
C LYS A 402 -2.95 -11.64 -23.08
N TRP A 403 -2.71 -11.21 -21.85
CA TRP A 403 -1.69 -11.78 -20.95
C TRP A 403 -1.97 -13.24 -20.67
N LYS A 404 -3.21 -13.61 -20.32
CA LYS A 404 -3.62 -14.99 -20.05
C LYS A 404 -3.36 -15.91 -21.23
N ASN A 405 -3.68 -15.50 -22.46
CA ASN A 405 -3.46 -16.30 -23.65
C ASN A 405 -1.98 -16.54 -23.96
N GLY A 406 -1.09 -15.65 -23.50
CA GLY A 406 0.36 -15.85 -23.51
C GLY A 406 0.88 -16.72 -22.37
N TYR A 407 0.16 -16.77 -21.25
CA TYR A 407 0.51 -17.56 -20.06
C TYR A 407 0.24 -19.06 -20.24
N MET A 408 -0.70 -19.43 -21.11
CA MET A 408 -1.08 -20.83 -21.35
C MET A 408 -0.26 -21.49 -22.48
N LYS A 409 0.59 -20.73 -23.17
CA LYS A 409 1.56 -21.26 -24.13
C LYS A 409 2.93 -21.44 -23.48
#